data_a080d597be0308d940a27c3cce724d1a
#
_entry.id   a080d597be0308d940a27c3cce724d1a
#
_cell.length_a   1.000
_cell.length_b   1.000
_cell.length_c   1.000
_cell.angle_alpha   90.00
_cell.angle_beta   90.00
_cell.angle_gamma   90.00
#
_symmetry.space_group_name_H-M   'P 1'
#
loop_
_entity.id
_entity.type
_entity.pdbx_description
1 polymer ?
#
loop_
_entity_poly.entity_id
_entity_poly.type
_entity_poly.pdbx_seq_one_letter_code
_entity_poly.pdbx_strand_id
1 'polypeptide(L)'
;IISHHPLIFKGLKQLSCDTVQGRMINQLIQHKIAVYSAHTNLDIAPGGLNDMLANQLGLIDIKGFVKTGEEVLYKVTTFVPESSADAVRHAMGAAGAGKIGNYEHCSFSLHGEGRFIGNEASHPVIGEAGALTVAPEVQVNESMKAAHPYEEVAYEVVSLVSPTASTQYLGRVGRLPNALNLDTFREWVQEALPLANIRFAGIAPKEIQSIALCSGAGAEFIKDAARLHVDAYITGDVKYHEAQMAKELGLLVVDAGHFGTESIVADGLRDYLLGTGLS
;
A
#
# COMPACT_ATOMS: atom_id res chain seq x y z
N ILE A 1 -18.67 12.48 6.83
CA ILE A 1 -17.84 12.15 8.01
C ILE A 1 -16.66 11.35 7.54
N ILE A 2 -15.45 11.72 8.00
CA ILE A 2 -14.25 10.90 7.81
C ILE A 2 -13.87 10.32 9.18
N SER A 3 -13.64 9.01 9.25
CA SER A 3 -13.23 8.31 10.46
C SER A 3 -11.99 7.45 10.17
N HIS A 4 -11.22 7.12 11.18
CA HIS A 4 -10.16 6.13 11.07
C HIS A 4 -10.77 4.73 11.14
N HIS A 5 -11.41 4.40 12.25
CA HIS A 5 -12.08 3.11 12.40
C HIS A 5 -13.40 3.04 11.61
N PRO A 6 -13.66 1.93 10.90
CA PRO A 6 -14.90 1.76 10.16
C PRO A 6 -16.09 1.56 11.08
N LEU A 7 -17.19 2.25 10.79
CA LEU A 7 -18.45 2.05 11.48
C LEU A 7 -18.97 0.61 11.33
N ILE A 8 -18.71 -0.01 10.18
CA ILE A 8 -19.06 -1.40 9.88
C ILE A 8 -17.76 -2.16 9.60
N PHE A 9 -17.22 -2.83 10.62
CA PHE A 9 -15.99 -3.62 10.48
C PHE A 9 -16.26 -5.01 9.87
N LYS A 10 -17.37 -5.63 10.27
CA LYS A 10 -17.83 -6.93 9.71
C LYS A 10 -19.19 -6.72 9.07
N GLY A 11 -19.42 -7.40 7.94
CA GLY A 11 -20.72 -7.33 7.24
C GLY A 11 -21.89 -7.60 8.18
N LEU A 12 -22.88 -6.71 8.15
CA LEU A 12 -24.10 -6.84 8.96
C LEU A 12 -25.06 -7.81 8.30
N LYS A 13 -25.56 -8.79 9.06
CA LYS A 13 -26.62 -9.71 8.60
C LYS A 13 -28.01 -9.07 8.69
N GLN A 14 -28.17 -8.10 9.59
CA GLN A 14 -29.42 -7.34 9.81
C GLN A 14 -29.10 -5.97 10.33
N LEU A 15 -29.98 -4.99 10.08
CA LEU A 15 -29.92 -3.66 10.62
C LEU A 15 -31.11 -3.47 11.57
N SER A 16 -30.81 -3.37 12.88
CA SER A 16 -31.84 -3.11 13.90
C SER A 16 -31.54 -1.81 14.65
N CYS A 17 -32.55 -0.96 14.79
CA CYS A 17 -32.45 0.26 15.59
C CYS A 17 -32.38 0.01 17.11
N ASP A 18 -32.50 -1.22 17.57
CA ASP A 18 -32.33 -1.57 18.99
C ASP A 18 -30.87 -1.51 19.40
N THR A 19 -29.93 -1.64 18.45
CA THR A 19 -28.50 -1.54 18.70
C THR A 19 -27.99 -0.10 18.51
N VAL A 20 -26.91 0.26 19.21
CA VAL A 20 -26.25 1.59 19.04
C VAL A 20 -25.81 1.77 17.59
N GLN A 21 -25.11 0.76 17.01
CA GLN A 21 -24.62 0.81 15.64
C GLN A 21 -25.77 0.98 14.64
N GLY A 22 -26.88 0.21 14.81
CA GLY A 22 -28.03 0.32 13.94
C GLY A 22 -28.70 1.68 13.98
N ARG A 23 -28.82 2.31 15.17
CA ARG A 23 -29.33 3.67 15.29
C ARG A 23 -28.44 4.69 14.58
N MET A 24 -27.10 4.58 14.74
CA MET A 24 -26.16 5.47 14.07
C MET A 24 -26.28 5.34 12.55
N ILE A 25 -26.31 4.13 12.01
CA ILE A 25 -26.45 3.88 10.57
C ILE A 25 -27.78 4.45 10.06
N ASN A 26 -28.89 4.23 10.78
CA ASN A 26 -30.19 4.78 10.42
C ASN A 26 -30.19 6.32 10.36
N GLN A 27 -29.58 6.98 11.34
CA GLN A 27 -29.43 8.44 11.34
C GLN A 27 -28.60 8.93 10.14
N LEU A 28 -27.49 8.27 9.84
CA LEU A 28 -26.65 8.62 8.68
C LEU A 28 -27.45 8.52 7.38
N ILE A 29 -28.23 7.43 7.19
CA ILE A 29 -29.07 7.24 6.01
C ILE A 29 -30.15 8.31 5.94
N GLN A 30 -30.89 8.56 7.04
CA GLN A 30 -31.97 9.55 7.08
C GLN A 30 -31.48 10.96 6.75
N HIS A 31 -30.29 11.32 7.22
CA HIS A 31 -29.69 12.63 6.99
C HIS A 31 -28.80 12.69 5.73
N LYS A 32 -28.75 11.61 4.95
CA LYS A 32 -27.92 11.50 3.72
C LYS A 32 -26.44 11.84 3.98
N ILE A 33 -25.92 11.41 5.12
CA ILE A 33 -24.53 11.66 5.52
C ILE A 33 -23.67 10.49 5.04
N ALA A 34 -22.72 10.78 4.15
CA ALA A 34 -21.70 9.80 3.74
C ALA A 34 -20.65 9.63 4.83
N VAL A 35 -20.18 8.41 5.02
CA VAL A 35 -19.05 8.06 5.92
C VAL A 35 -17.96 7.39 5.10
N TYR A 36 -16.76 7.91 5.21
CA TYR A 36 -15.55 7.32 4.65
C TYR A 36 -14.59 6.94 5.79
N SER A 37 -14.12 5.70 5.80
CA SER A 37 -13.17 5.24 6.83
C SER A 37 -11.78 5.04 6.21
N ALA A 38 -10.86 5.90 6.63
CA ALA A 38 -9.45 5.83 6.28
C ALA A 38 -8.72 5.00 7.37
N HIS A 39 -8.75 3.66 7.24
CA HIS A 39 -8.21 2.70 8.19
C HIS A 39 -6.81 2.24 7.76
N THR A 40 -6.59 0.96 7.59
CA THR A 40 -5.29 0.38 7.22
C THR A 40 -4.69 0.97 5.93
N ASN A 41 -5.52 1.44 5.00
CA ASN A 41 -5.05 2.19 3.83
C ASN A 41 -4.32 3.49 4.21
N LEU A 42 -4.75 4.17 5.29
CA LEU A 42 -4.06 5.35 5.81
C LEU A 42 -2.81 4.98 6.62
N ASP A 43 -2.83 3.84 7.34
CA ASP A 43 -1.66 3.37 8.09
C ASP A 43 -0.48 3.07 7.16
N ILE A 44 -0.78 2.57 5.96
CA ILE A 44 0.20 2.17 4.94
C ILE A 44 0.64 3.35 4.08
N ALA A 45 -0.23 4.32 3.83
CA ALA A 45 -0.01 5.40 2.89
C ALA A 45 1.26 6.22 3.23
N PRO A 46 2.03 6.65 2.22
CA PRO A 46 3.07 7.67 2.44
C PRO A 46 2.45 8.95 3.01
N GLY A 47 3.05 9.49 4.06
CA GLY A 47 2.49 10.61 4.83
C GLY A 47 1.28 10.26 5.70
N GLY A 48 0.90 8.98 5.75
CA GLY A 48 -0.22 8.49 6.54
C GLY A 48 0.11 8.33 8.04
N LEU A 49 -0.75 7.59 8.77
CA LEU A 49 -0.73 7.57 10.23
C LEU A 49 0.62 7.16 10.83
N ASN A 50 1.27 6.13 10.30
CA ASN A 50 2.57 5.70 10.82
C ASN A 50 3.70 6.69 10.52
N ASP A 51 3.63 7.46 9.43
CA ASP A 51 4.55 8.57 9.18
C ASP A 51 4.26 9.74 10.10
N MET A 52 2.99 10.08 10.35
CA MET A 52 2.59 11.10 11.32
C MET A 52 3.12 10.75 12.71
N LEU A 53 2.95 9.50 13.15
CA LEU A 53 3.45 9.01 14.44
C LEU A 53 4.98 9.09 14.53
N ALA A 54 5.70 8.67 13.49
CA ALA A 54 7.15 8.75 13.44
C ALA A 54 7.66 10.21 13.52
N ASN A 55 7.00 11.12 12.81
CA ASN A 55 7.32 12.54 12.82
C ASN A 55 6.99 13.18 14.17
N GLN A 56 5.87 12.84 14.80
CA GLN A 56 5.48 13.34 16.13
C GLN A 56 6.48 12.92 17.21
N LEU A 57 6.98 11.69 17.08
CA LEU A 57 8.08 11.18 17.90
C LEU A 57 9.46 11.76 17.50
N GLY A 58 9.56 12.65 16.52
CA GLY A 58 10.82 13.28 16.09
C GLY A 58 11.87 12.31 15.55
N LEU A 59 11.45 11.18 14.97
CA LEU A 59 12.36 10.20 14.37
C LEU A 59 12.97 10.76 13.07
N ILE A 60 14.22 10.41 12.84
CA ILE A 60 14.96 10.67 11.60
C ILE A 60 15.27 9.35 10.87
N ASP A 61 15.69 9.43 9.61
CA ASP A 61 16.03 8.28 8.75
C ASP A 61 14.87 7.26 8.64
N ILE A 62 13.63 7.77 8.55
CA ILE A 62 12.41 6.96 8.57
C ILE A 62 12.32 6.08 7.32
N LYS A 63 12.05 4.80 7.52
CA LYS A 63 11.86 3.78 6.49
C LYS A 63 10.64 2.91 6.80
N GLY A 64 10.15 2.20 5.78
CA GLY A 64 9.09 1.20 5.98
C GLY A 64 9.55 0.03 6.87
N PHE A 65 8.63 -0.50 7.67
CA PHE A 65 8.91 -1.55 8.65
C PHE A 65 8.41 -2.92 8.17
N VAL A 66 7.10 -3.15 8.09
CA VAL A 66 6.52 -4.42 7.65
C VAL A 66 6.01 -4.29 6.23
N LYS A 67 6.59 -5.05 5.29
CA LYS A 67 6.13 -5.05 3.90
C LYS A 67 4.73 -5.69 3.82
N THR A 68 3.75 -4.94 3.33
CA THR A 68 2.35 -5.38 3.16
C THR A 68 1.95 -5.59 1.72
N GLY A 69 2.64 -4.93 0.80
CA GLY A 69 2.39 -5.05 -0.63
C GLY A 69 3.54 -4.48 -1.44
N GLU A 70 3.50 -4.81 -2.71
CA GLU A 70 4.41 -4.27 -3.72
C GLU A 70 3.63 -4.09 -5.00
N GLU A 71 3.80 -2.96 -5.61
CA GLU A 71 3.24 -2.74 -6.95
C GLU A 71 4.07 -3.54 -7.95
N VAL A 72 3.46 -4.55 -8.55
CA VAL A 72 4.10 -5.31 -9.62
C VAL A 72 3.75 -4.65 -10.94
N LEU A 73 4.74 -4.09 -11.59
CA LEU A 73 4.60 -3.57 -12.94
C LEU A 73 4.80 -4.70 -13.95
N TYR A 74 3.95 -4.73 -14.96
CA TYR A 74 4.04 -5.68 -16.06
C TYR A 74 4.30 -4.95 -17.36
N LYS A 75 5.20 -5.49 -18.17
CA LYS A 75 5.34 -5.13 -19.57
C LYS A 75 4.51 -6.12 -20.39
N VAL A 76 3.59 -5.62 -21.17
CA VAL A 76 2.84 -6.42 -22.13
C VAL A 76 3.34 -6.07 -23.53
N THR A 77 3.62 -7.09 -24.31
CA THR A 77 4.11 -6.96 -25.70
C THR A 77 3.14 -7.69 -26.61
N THR A 78 2.75 -7.05 -27.70
CA THR A 78 1.97 -7.68 -28.77
C THR A 78 2.55 -7.31 -30.14
N PHE A 79 2.24 -8.12 -31.13
CA PHE A 79 2.71 -7.95 -32.51
C PHE A 79 1.51 -7.75 -33.41
N VAL A 80 1.48 -6.65 -34.15
CA VAL A 80 0.31 -6.25 -34.92
C VAL A 80 0.73 -5.80 -36.33
N PRO A 81 -0.13 -5.98 -37.35
CA PRO A 81 0.08 -5.32 -38.65
C PRO A 81 0.26 -3.82 -38.48
N GLU A 82 1.18 -3.23 -39.24
CA GLU A 82 1.50 -1.80 -39.18
C GLU A 82 0.25 -0.91 -39.31
N SER A 83 -0.70 -1.30 -40.18
CA SER A 83 -1.98 -0.60 -40.36
C SER A 83 -2.89 -0.57 -39.12
N SER A 84 -2.68 -1.47 -38.15
CA SER A 84 -3.49 -1.60 -36.94
C SER A 84 -2.77 -1.10 -35.68
N ALA A 85 -1.49 -0.73 -35.80
CA ALA A 85 -0.65 -0.39 -34.64
C ALA A 85 -1.19 0.78 -33.82
N ASP A 86 -1.70 1.84 -34.47
CA ASP A 86 -2.26 3.01 -33.79
C ASP A 86 -3.56 2.68 -33.04
N ALA A 87 -4.43 1.89 -33.66
CA ALA A 87 -5.68 1.48 -33.04
C ALA A 87 -5.42 0.62 -31.77
N VAL A 88 -4.45 -0.30 -31.87
CA VAL A 88 -4.07 -1.15 -30.73
C VAL A 88 -3.45 -0.31 -29.62
N ARG A 89 -2.48 0.58 -29.91
CA ARG A 89 -1.90 1.49 -28.90
C ARG A 89 -2.96 2.33 -28.20
N HIS A 90 -3.90 2.88 -28.97
CA HIS A 90 -4.97 3.69 -28.40
C HIS A 90 -5.87 2.87 -27.47
N ALA A 91 -6.24 1.65 -27.87
CA ALA A 91 -7.05 0.76 -27.06
C ALA A 91 -6.34 0.33 -25.75
N MET A 92 -5.04 0.10 -25.84
CA MET A 92 -4.20 -0.24 -24.70
C MET A 92 -4.11 0.90 -23.70
N GLY A 93 -3.80 2.11 -24.15
CA GLY A 93 -3.78 3.30 -23.30
C GLY A 93 -5.14 3.64 -22.68
N ALA A 94 -6.23 3.49 -23.44
CA ALA A 94 -7.59 3.69 -22.94
C ALA A 94 -7.97 2.67 -21.85
N ALA A 95 -7.37 1.48 -21.87
CA ALA A 95 -7.53 0.46 -20.82
C ALA A 95 -6.64 0.72 -19.59
N GLY A 96 -5.87 1.81 -19.55
CA GLY A 96 -5.03 2.21 -18.45
C GLY A 96 -3.58 1.74 -18.52
N ALA A 97 -3.15 1.18 -19.65
CA ALA A 97 -1.74 0.85 -19.86
C ALA A 97 -0.89 2.10 -20.15
N GLY A 98 0.45 1.98 -20.02
CA GLY A 98 1.37 3.09 -20.32
C GLY A 98 1.38 4.20 -19.29
N LYS A 99 0.98 3.95 -18.06
CA LYS A 99 1.09 4.95 -17.00
C LYS A 99 2.45 4.83 -16.30
N ILE A 100 3.28 5.87 -16.43
CA ILE A 100 4.59 5.96 -15.77
C ILE A 100 4.69 7.32 -15.06
N GLY A 101 4.54 7.32 -13.75
CA GLY A 101 4.49 8.55 -12.95
C GLY A 101 3.36 9.47 -13.41
N ASN A 102 3.69 10.67 -13.89
CA ASN A 102 2.73 11.66 -14.39
C ASN A 102 2.47 11.55 -15.92
N TYR A 103 3.01 10.53 -16.58
CA TYR A 103 2.82 10.31 -18.02
C TYR A 103 1.81 9.18 -18.24
N GLU A 104 0.96 9.35 -19.23
CA GLU A 104 -0.04 8.37 -19.67
C GLU A 104 0.19 7.98 -21.14
N HIS A 105 -0.36 6.82 -21.55
CA HIS A 105 -0.21 6.29 -22.91
C HIS A 105 1.26 6.10 -23.36
N CYS A 106 2.16 5.85 -22.41
CA CYS A 106 3.57 5.58 -22.75
C CYS A 106 3.67 4.23 -23.46
N SER A 107 4.19 4.22 -24.67
CA SER A 107 4.41 3.02 -25.46
C SER A 107 5.73 3.09 -26.20
N PHE A 108 6.25 1.93 -26.56
CA PHE A 108 7.42 1.82 -27.43
C PHE A 108 7.12 0.82 -28.54
N SER A 109 7.45 1.17 -29.77
CA SER A 109 7.20 0.33 -30.94
C SER A 109 8.48 0.01 -31.69
N LEU A 110 8.57 -1.21 -32.19
CA LEU A 110 9.62 -1.70 -33.08
C LEU A 110 8.99 -2.26 -34.35
N HIS A 111 9.52 -1.91 -35.52
CA HIS A 111 9.14 -2.47 -36.78
C HIS A 111 9.87 -3.79 -37.00
N GLY A 112 9.17 -4.79 -37.54
CA GLY A 112 9.70 -6.10 -37.81
C GLY A 112 8.90 -6.85 -38.87
N GLU A 113 9.19 -8.14 -39.02
CA GLU A 113 8.45 -9.03 -39.91
C GLU A 113 7.89 -10.20 -39.10
N GLY A 114 6.56 -10.35 -39.10
CA GLY A 114 5.88 -11.56 -38.62
C GLY A 114 5.89 -12.63 -39.71
N ARG A 115 6.07 -13.89 -39.30
CA ARG A 115 6.06 -15.04 -40.20
C ARG A 115 5.19 -16.14 -39.64
N PHE A 116 4.23 -16.62 -40.45
CA PHE A 116 3.34 -17.68 -40.05
C PHE A 116 2.85 -18.50 -41.23
N ILE A 117 2.38 -19.72 -40.96
CA ILE A 117 1.66 -20.58 -41.87
C ILE A 117 0.34 -20.98 -41.19
N GLY A 118 -0.79 -20.53 -41.72
CA GLY A 118 -2.10 -20.99 -41.28
C GLY A 118 -2.39 -22.41 -41.78
N ASN A 119 -3.05 -23.22 -41.00
CA ASN A 119 -3.59 -24.50 -41.43
C ASN A 119 -4.95 -24.32 -42.15
N GLU A 120 -5.54 -25.41 -42.67
CA GLU A 120 -6.81 -25.37 -43.41
C GLU A 120 -8.01 -24.86 -42.61
N ALA A 121 -7.95 -24.87 -41.25
CA ALA A 121 -8.98 -24.37 -40.37
C ALA A 121 -8.77 -22.90 -39.93
N SER A 122 -7.67 -22.27 -40.36
CA SER A 122 -7.39 -20.86 -40.01
C SER A 122 -7.98 -19.91 -41.04
N HIS A 123 -8.38 -18.72 -40.56
CA HIS A 123 -8.88 -17.63 -41.39
C HIS A 123 -7.94 -16.41 -41.26
N PRO A 124 -6.74 -16.45 -41.90
CA PRO A 124 -5.77 -15.39 -41.72
C PRO A 124 -6.27 -14.06 -42.30
N VAL A 125 -6.07 -12.98 -41.54
CA VAL A 125 -6.39 -11.60 -42.02
C VAL A 125 -5.43 -11.16 -43.10
N ILE A 126 -4.21 -11.69 -43.09
CA ILE A 126 -3.17 -11.41 -44.12
C ILE A 126 -2.61 -12.78 -44.57
N GLY A 127 -2.49 -12.97 -45.89
CA GLY A 127 -1.99 -14.20 -46.47
C GLY A 127 -3.05 -15.25 -46.71
N GLU A 128 -2.62 -16.48 -47.04
CA GLU A 128 -3.48 -17.62 -47.39
C GLU A 128 -3.15 -18.81 -46.52
N ALA A 129 -4.17 -19.63 -46.17
CA ALA A 129 -3.96 -20.88 -45.44
C ALA A 129 -3.07 -21.83 -46.25
N GLY A 130 -2.13 -22.50 -45.56
CA GLY A 130 -1.18 -23.44 -46.16
C GLY A 130 0.05 -22.81 -46.81
N ALA A 131 0.14 -21.49 -46.91
CA ALA A 131 1.29 -20.76 -47.46
C ALA A 131 2.07 -20.01 -46.36
N LEU A 132 3.42 -19.96 -46.50
CA LEU A 132 4.23 -19.11 -45.63
C LEU A 132 3.93 -17.62 -45.94
N THR A 133 3.36 -16.95 -44.99
CA THR A 133 3.11 -15.52 -45.05
C THR A 133 4.18 -14.77 -44.28
N VAL A 134 4.71 -13.70 -44.90
CA VAL A 134 5.59 -12.73 -44.26
C VAL A 134 4.88 -11.40 -44.29
N ALA A 135 4.60 -10.84 -43.12
CA ALA A 135 3.87 -9.56 -43.00
C ALA A 135 4.71 -8.53 -42.23
N PRO A 136 4.73 -7.26 -42.69
CA PRO A 136 5.26 -6.18 -41.86
C PRO A 136 4.43 -6.05 -40.58
N GLU A 137 5.09 -6.14 -39.46
CA GLU A 137 4.45 -6.03 -38.15
C GLU A 137 5.17 -5.02 -37.26
N VAL A 138 4.41 -4.44 -36.34
CA VAL A 138 4.92 -3.58 -35.29
C VAL A 138 4.74 -4.26 -33.95
N GLN A 139 5.83 -4.42 -33.24
CA GLN A 139 5.79 -4.81 -31.84
C GLN A 139 5.32 -3.62 -31.01
N VAL A 140 4.18 -3.80 -30.32
CA VAL A 140 3.62 -2.80 -29.39
C VAL A 140 3.73 -3.39 -27.99
N ASN A 141 4.28 -2.60 -27.07
CA ASN A 141 4.44 -3.02 -25.68
C ASN A 141 3.35 -2.38 -24.83
N GLU A 142 2.31 -3.14 -24.46
CA GLU A 142 1.28 -2.86 -23.44
C GLU A 142 -0.01 -3.69 -23.62
N SER A 143 -0.99 -3.66 -22.69
CA SER A 143 -2.06 -4.68 -22.64
C SER A 143 -3.34 -4.35 -23.42
N MET A 144 -3.85 -5.24 -24.32
CA MET A 144 -5.27 -5.63 -24.44
C MET A 144 -5.67 -6.46 -25.68
N LYS A 145 -6.53 -7.45 -25.45
CA LYS A 145 -7.05 -8.41 -26.45
C LYS A 145 -8.10 -7.86 -27.44
N ALA A 146 -8.90 -6.85 -27.11
CA ALA A 146 -10.15 -6.54 -27.82
C ALA A 146 -9.98 -5.76 -29.14
N ALA A 147 -8.87 -5.07 -29.34
CA ALA A 147 -8.63 -4.25 -30.55
C ALA A 147 -7.68 -4.90 -31.56
N HIS A 148 -7.21 -6.11 -31.27
CA HIS A 148 -6.26 -6.79 -32.15
C HIS A 148 -6.99 -7.46 -33.32
N PRO A 149 -6.53 -7.30 -34.58
CA PRO A 149 -7.22 -7.82 -35.76
C PRO A 149 -7.09 -9.33 -35.95
N TYR A 150 -6.11 -9.99 -35.31
CA TYR A 150 -5.89 -11.43 -35.50
C TYR A 150 -6.85 -12.26 -34.66
N GLU A 151 -7.29 -13.39 -35.20
CA GLU A 151 -8.10 -14.41 -34.53
C GLU A 151 -7.36 -14.96 -33.29
N GLU A 152 -6.06 -15.23 -33.42
CA GLU A 152 -5.18 -15.59 -32.32
C GLU A 152 -4.10 -14.51 -32.15
N VAL A 153 -4.10 -13.88 -30.97
CA VAL A 153 -3.17 -12.78 -30.66
C VAL A 153 -1.92 -13.33 -30.01
N ALA A 154 -0.78 -13.10 -30.62
CA ALA A 154 0.51 -13.33 -29.98
C ALA A 154 0.80 -12.16 -29.02
N TYR A 155 0.90 -12.45 -27.72
CA TYR A 155 1.30 -11.47 -26.70
C TYR A 155 2.16 -12.11 -25.62
N GLU A 156 2.96 -11.26 -24.99
CA GLU A 156 3.82 -11.61 -23.87
C GLU A 156 3.53 -10.70 -22.68
N VAL A 157 3.53 -11.26 -21.48
CA VAL A 157 3.45 -10.51 -20.23
C VAL A 157 4.66 -10.82 -19.39
N VAL A 158 5.48 -9.81 -19.13
CA VAL A 158 6.70 -9.94 -18.34
C VAL A 158 6.60 -9.03 -17.13
N SER A 159 6.82 -9.59 -15.93
CA SER A 159 6.93 -8.78 -14.73
C SER A 159 8.22 -7.97 -14.76
N LEU A 160 8.12 -6.68 -14.45
CA LEU A 160 9.26 -5.78 -14.41
C LEU A 160 9.77 -5.65 -12.97
N VAL A 161 11.08 -5.75 -12.82
CA VAL A 161 11.76 -5.24 -11.62
C VAL A 161 11.94 -3.74 -11.84
N SER A 162 11.07 -2.94 -11.25
CA SER A 162 11.10 -1.49 -11.41
C SER A 162 11.63 -0.83 -10.14
N PRO A 163 12.64 0.05 -10.24
CA PRO A 163 13.09 0.85 -9.09
C PRO A 163 12.04 1.88 -8.64
N THR A 164 11.02 2.12 -9.46
CA THR A 164 9.90 3.03 -9.16
C THR A 164 8.66 2.31 -8.64
N ALA A 165 8.68 0.96 -8.56
CA ALA A 165 7.59 0.22 -7.96
C ALA A 165 7.47 0.61 -6.48
N SER A 166 6.30 1.09 -6.07
CA SER A 166 6.06 1.46 -4.69
C SER A 166 5.91 0.21 -3.83
N THR A 167 6.77 0.06 -2.84
CA THR A 167 6.59 -0.96 -1.80
C THR A 167 5.78 -0.36 -0.66
N GLN A 168 4.71 -1.04 -0.30
CA GLN A 168 3.83 -0.61 0.79
C GLN A 168 4.30 -1.24 2.10
N TYR A 169 4.30 -0.44 3.16
CA TYR A 169 4.73 -0.88 4.48
C TYR A 169 3.73 -0.44 5.55
N LEU A 170 3.39 -1.35 6.43
CA LEU A 170 2.73 -1.05 7.69
C LEU A 170 3.78 -0.79 8.77
N GLY A 171 3.64 0.32 9.50
CA GLY A 171 4.64 0.76 10.47
C GLY A 171 5.88 1.40 9.85
N ARG A 172 6.71 1.95 10.73
CA ARG A 172 7.95 2.64 10.35
C ARG A 172 9.09 2.23 11.27
N VAL A 173 10.31 2.37 10.77
CA VAL A 173 11.54 2.26 11.56
C VAL A 173 12.36 3.53 11.32
N GLY A 174 12.95 4.06 12.37
CA GLY A 174 13.76 5.26 12.32
C GLY A 174 14.72 5.34 13.51
N ARG A 175 15.33 6.50 13.68
CA ARG A 175 16.29 6.72 14.77
C ARG A 175 15.96 8.00 15.52
N LEU A 176 16.26 8.00 16.81
CA LEU A 176 16.33 9.22 17.58
C LEU A 176 17.56 10.03 17.15
N PRO A 177 17.50 11.37 17.15
CA PRO A 177 18.67 12.22 16.88
C PRO A 177 19.83 11.91 17.84
N ASN A 178 19.53 11.63 19.09
CA ASN A 178 20.50 11.26 20.13
C ASN A 178 20.02 9.98 20.85
N ALA A 179 20.95 9.15 21.29
CA ALA A 179 20.64 7.99 22.11
C ALA A 179 20.15 8.43 23.50
N LEU A 180 19.14 7.76 24.05
CA LEU A 180 18.54 8.04 25.35
C LEU A 180 18.67 6.81 26.25
N ASN A 181 18.81 7.04 27.56
CA ASN A 181 18.58 5.98 28.55
C ASN A 181 17.08 5.73 28.74
N LEU A 182 16.72 4.66 29.46
CA LEU A 182 15.32 4.25 29.62
C LEU A 182 14.44 5.34 30.28
N ASP A 183 14.95 6.06 31.27
CA ASP A 183 14.15 7.06 32.00
C ASP A 183 13.85 8.26 31.11
N THR A 184 14.88 8.80 30.44
CA THR A 184 14.72 9.90 29.47
C THR A 184 13.86 9.47 28.27
N PHE A 185 14.01 8.23 27.82
CA PHE A 185 13.19 7.68 26.74
C PHE A 185 11.70 7.58 27.14
N ARG A 186 11.43 7.19 28.39
CA ARG A 186 10.06 7.17 28.92
C ARG A 186 9.44 8.56 28.91
N GLU A 187 10.15 9.55 29.43
CA GLU A 187 9.70 10.95 29.45
C GLU A 187 9.44 11.45 28.03
N TRP A 188 10.36 11.18 27.10
CA TRP A 188 10.22 11.54 25.71
C TRP A 188 8.99 10.93 25.03
N VAL A 189 8.69 9.63 25.25
CA VAL A 189 7.46 9.01 24.72
C VAL A 189 6.21 9.65 25.32
N GLN A 190 6.22 9.94 26.63
CA GLN A 190 5.10 10.55 27.34
C GLN A 190 4.83 11.98 26.88
N GLU A 191 5.88 12.75 26.60
CA GLU A 191 5.76 14.11 26.09
C GLU A 191 5.26 14.14 24.63
N ALA A 192 5.79 13.25 23.78
CA ALA A 192 5.43 13.18 22.39
C ALA A 192 3.97 12.65 22.18
N LEU A 193 3.52 11.72 23.04
CA LEU A 193 2.20 11.12 22.94
C LEU A 193 1.37 11.50 24.17
N PRO A 194 0.23 12.18 24.04
CA PRO A 194 -0.59 12.66 25.17
C PRO A 194 -1.35 11.51 25.84
N LEU A 195 -0.64 10.59 26.48
CA LEU A 195 -1.18 9.35 27.02
C LEU A 195 -1.11 9.30 28.52
N ALA A 196 -2.15 8.72 29.12
CA ALA A 196 -2.20 8.56 30.56
C ALA A 196 -1.30 7.44 31.08
N ASN A 197 -1.14 6.32 30.35
CA ASN A 197 -0.46 5.11 30.86
C ASN A 197 0.35 4.42 29.76
N ILE A 198 1.68 4.58 29.79
CA ILE A 198 2.62 3.84 28.96
C ILE A 198 3.13 2.63 29.75
N ARG A 199 3.10 1.46 29.14
CA ARG A 199 3.63 0.22 29.71
C ARG A 199 4.88 -0.21 28.97
N PHE A 200 5.85 -0.75 29.69
CA PHE A 200 7.07 -1.29 29.13
C PHE A 200 7.11 -2.80 29.35
N ALA A 201 7.52 -3.54 28.33
CA ALA A 201 7.75 -4.97 28.38
C ALA A 201 9.08 -5.34 27.72
N GLY A 202 9.60 -6.52 28.03
CA GLY A 202 10.85 -6.98 27.45
C GLY A 202 12.10 -6.54 28.21
N ILE A 203 13.18 -6.29 27.51
CA ILE A 203 14.49 -5.93 28.06
C ILE A 203 14.93 -4.61 27.48
N ALA A 204 15.17 -3.62 28.33
CA ALA A 204 15.69 -2.34 27.91
C ALA A 204 17.20 -2.44 27.68
N PRO A 205 17.72 -1.98 26.54
CA PRO A 205 19.16 -1.82 26.34
C PRO A 205 19.68 -0.63 27.18
N LYS A 206 20.99 -0.50 27.27
CA LYS A 206 21.62 0.60 27.99
C LYS A 206 21.33 1.96 27.36
N GLU A 207 21.30 2.00 26.04
CA GLU A 207 20.99 3.16 25.22
C GLU A 207 19.95 2.80 24.16
N ILE A 208 19.01 3.69 23.89
CA ILE A 208 17.91 3.53 22.95
C ILE A 208 18.07 4.61 21.89
N GLN A 209 18.23 4.20 20.64
CA GLN A 209 18.33 5.10 19.50
C GLN A 209 17.54 4.63 18.29
N SER A 210 17.57 3.33 17.97
CA SER A 210 16.84 2.74 16.85
C SER A 210 15.44 2.30 17.30
N ILE A 211 14.41 2.76 16.62
CA ILE A 211 13.02 2.55 17.01
C ILE A 211 12.21 2.05 15.83
N ALA A 212 11.49 0.95 16.01
CA ALA A 212 10.38 0.58 15.15
C ALA A 212 9.05 1.01 15.80
N LEU A 213 8.06 1.30 15.00
CA LEU A 213 6.72 1.63 15.47
C LEU A 213 5.63 1.09 14.52
N CYS A 214 4.47 0.79 15.11
CA CYS A 214 3.25 0.51 14.39
C CYS A 214 2.08 1.01 15.24
N SER A 215 1.24 1.89 14.67
CA SER A 215 0.05 2.42 15.34
C SER A 215 -0.97 1.32 15.65
N GLY A 216 -1.84 1.57 16.63
CA GLY A 216 -2.92 0.66 17.00
C GLY A 216 -2.44 -0.70 17.52
N ALA A 217 -3.03 -1.78 17.03
CA ALA A 217 -2.79 -3.15 17.49
C ALA A 217 -1.64 -3.83 16.72
N GLY A 218 -0.41 -3.31 16.80
CA GLY A 218 0.77 -3.84 16.10
C GLY A 218 1.57 -4.89 16.89
N ALA A 219 1.06 -5.45 17.98
CA ALA A 219 1.80 -6.39 18.81
C ALA A 219 2.22 -7.69 18.08
N GLU A 220 1.56 -8.05 16.98
CA GLU A 220 1.93 -9.19 16.14
C GLU A 220 3.29 -9.03 15.46
N PHE A 221 3.77 -7.79 15.26
CA PHE A 221 5.04 -7.47 14.58
C PHE A 221 6.26 -7.40 15.50
N ILE A 222 6.14 -7.80 16.77
CA ILE A 222 7.27 -7.84 17.74
C ILE A 222 8.44 -8.67 17.20
N LYS A 223 8.16 -9.80 16.54
CA LYS A 223 9.21 -10.64 15.94
C LYS A 223 9.92 -9.95 14.78
N ASP A 224 9.19 -9.19 13.99
CA ASP A 224 9.75 -8.48 12.86
C ASP A 224 10.61 -7.29 13.32
N ALA A 225 10.18 -6.59 14.37
CA ALA A 225 10.98 -5.56 15.04
C ALA A 225 12.28 -6.13 15.62
N ALA A 226 12.21 -7.27 16.32
CA ALA A 226 13.39 -7.93 16.86
C ALA A 226 14.40 -8.35 15.75
N ARG A 227 13.92 -8.81 14.59
CA ARG A 227 14.79 -9.15 13.44
C ARG A 227 15.54 -7.96 12.85
N LEU A 228 15.01 -6.76 13.00
CA LEU A 228 15.68 -5.52 12.59
C LEU A 228 16.72 -5.04 13.61
N HIS A 229 16.85 -5.73 14.74
CA HIS A 229 17.76 -5.37 15.84
C HIS A 229 17.57 -3.91 16.31
N VAL A 230 16.32 -3.44 16.37
CA VAL A 230 16.01 -2.14 16.95
C VAL A 230 16.06 -2.18 18.47
N ASP A 231 16.34 -1.03 19.08
CA ASP A 231 16.46 -0.90 20.52
C ASP A 231 15.08 -0.92 21.20
N ALA A 232 14.06 -0.35 20.55
CA ALA A 232 12.70 -0.31 21.07
C ALA A 232 11.66 -0.47 19.94
N TYR A 233 10.50 -1.03 20.32
CA TYR A 233 9.32 -1.13 19.47
C TYR A 233 8.13 -0.46 20.15
N ILE A 234 7.52 0.55 19.50
CA ILE A 234 6.38 1.29 20.03
C ILE A 234 5.11 0.83 19.29
N THR A 235 4.09 0.41 20.06
CA THR A 235 2.79 -0.01 19.51
C THR A 235 1.70 0.06 20.59
N GLY A 236 0.51 -0.49 20.33
CA GLY A 236 -0.58 -0.65 21.29
C GLY A 236 -1.04 -2.09 21.45
N ASP A 237 -1.97 -2.30 22.38
CA ASP A 237 -2.67 -3.57 22.63
C ASP A 237 -1.76 -4.77 22.93
N VAL A 238 -0.64 -4.54 23.63
CA VAL A 238 0.30 -5.60 24.01
C VAL A 238 -0.27 -6.43 25.17
N LYS A 239 -0.50 -7.72 24.91
CA LYS A 239 -1.02 -8.69 25.89
C LYS A 239 0.12 -9.46 26.57
N TYR A 240 -0.24 -10.35 27.48
CA TYR A 240 0.70 -11.10 28.29
C TYR A 240 1.72 -11.90 27.45
N HIS A 241 1.23 -12.63 26.43
CA HIS A 241 2.12 -13.49 25.63
C HIS A 241 3.05 -12.70 24.72
N GLU A 242 2.60 -11.56 24.21
CA GLU A 242 3.44 -10.65 23.43
C GLU A 242 4.52 -10.00 24.32
N ALA A 243 4.16 -9.63 25.55
CA ALA A 243 5.12 -9.10 26.53
C ALA A 243 6.18 -10.15 26.92
N GLN A 244 5.77 -11.41 27.08
CA GLN A 244 6.69 -12.53 27.32
C GLN A 244 7.63 -12.74 26.12
N MET A 245 7.09 -12.75 24.92
CA MET A 245 7.86 -12.85 23.67
C MET A 245 8.89 -11.73 23.54
N ALA A 246 8.52 -10.49 23.85
CA ALA A 246 9.43 -9.35 23.84
C ALA A 246 10.64 -9.59 24.76
N LYS A 247 10.40 -10.14 25.94
CA LYS A 247 11.45 -10.51 26.90
C LYS A 247 12.36 -11.61 26.37
N GLU A 248 11.79 -12.65 25.76
CA GLU A 248 12.53 -13.78 25.19
C GLU A 248 13.41 -13.35 24.02
N LEU A 249 12.94 -12.37 23.24
CA LEU A 249 13.67 -11.81 22.10
C LEU A 249 14.67 -10.70 22.49
N GLY A 250 14.69 -10.28 23.76
CA GLY A 250 15.59 -9.23 24.24
C GLY A 250 15.24 -7.83 23.73
N LEU A 251 13.99 -7.60 23.28
CA LEU A 251 13.51 -6.35 22.72
C LEU A 251 12.75 -5.55 23.79
N LEU A 252 13.00 -4.23 23.88
CA LEU A 252 12.14 -3.32 24.61
C LEU A 252 10.87 -3.04 23.80
N VAL A 253 9.71 -3.38 24.34
CA VAL A 253 8.42 -3.03 23.74
C VAL A 253 7.71 -2.00 24.60
N VAL A 254 7.24 -0.94 23.96
CA VAL A 254 6.46 0.14 24.56
C VAL A 254 5.02 -0.01 24.11
N ASP A 255 4.14 -0.41 25.01
CA ASP A 255 2.71 -0.35 24.79
C ASP A 255 2.24 1.07 25.13
N ALA A 256 2.11 1.89 24.09
CA ALA A 256 1.63 3.27 24.19
C ALA A 256 0.11 3.39 24.04
N GLY A 257 -0.57 2.24 23.99
CA GLY A 257 -2.02 2.13 23.84
C GLY A 257 -2.51 2.37 22.41
N HIS A 258 -3.61 1.74 22.06
CA HIS A 258 -4.23 1.84 20.75
C HIS A 258 -4.60 3.32 20.44
N PHE A 259 -5.46 3.89 21.28
CA PHE A 259 -5.88 5.29 21.13
C PHE A 259 -4.69 6.26 21.13
N GLY A 260 -3.68 6.00 21.95
CA GLY A 260 -2.55 6.88 22.08
C GLY A 260 -1.67 6.98 20.84
N THR A 261 -1.55 5.90 20.10
CA THR A 261 -0.79 5.84 18.86
C THR A 261 -1.60 6.28 17.64
N GLU A 262 -2.94 6.36 17.75
CA GLU A 262 -3.83 6.70 16.63
C GLU A 262 -4.55 8.04 16.76
N SER A 263 -4.65 8.62 17.96
CA SER A 263 -5.41 9.86 18.20
C SER A 263 -4.98 11.03 17.32
N ILE A 264 -3.72 11.06 16.91
CA ILE A 264 -3.14 12.08 16.02
C ILE A 264 -3.77 12.10 14.62
N VAL A 265 -4.45 11.02 14.22
CA VAL A 265 -5.05 10.89 12.89
C VAL A 265 -6.11 11.97 12.62
N ALA A 266 -6.85 12.39 13.65
CA ALA A 266 -7.91 13.38 13.50
C ALA A 266 -7.35 14.76 13.09
N ASP A 267 -6.29 15.19 13.75
CA ASP A 267 -5.60 16.44 13.43
C ASP A 267 -4.87 16.34 12.09
N GLY A 268 -4.16 15.23 11.84
CA GLY A 268 -3.47 15.02 10.57
C GLY A 268 -4.40 15.01 9.36
N LEU A 269 -5.55 14.34 9.44
CA LEU A 269 -6.57 14.36 8.38
C LEU A 269 -7.19 15.74 8.21
N ARG A 270 -7.49 16.45 9.31
CA ARG A 270 -7.99 17.82 9.23
C ARG A 270 -7.02 18.72 8.48
N ASP A 271 -5.76 18.69 8.86
CA ASP A 271 -4.72 19.56 8.27
C ASP A 271 -4.47 19.22 6.80
N TYR A 272 -4.48 17.93 6.46
CA TYR A 272 -4.41 17.48 5.07
C TYR A 272 -5.60 18.02 4.24
N LEU A 273 -6.84 17.89 4.73
CA LEU A 273 -8.04 18.34 4.01
C LEU A 273 -8.06 19.86 3.83
N LEU A 274 -7.67 20.60 4.86
CA LEU A 274 -7.56 22.06 4.75
C LEU A 274 -6.49 22.47 3.71
N GLY A 275 -5.39 21.73 3.62
CA GLY A 275 -4.33 21.96 2.63
C GLY A 275 -4.76 21.68 1.19
N THR A 276 -5.77 20.81 0.97
CA THR A 276 -6.32 20.52 -0.37
C THR A 276 -7.37 21.52 -0.85
N GLY A 277 -7.74 22.51 -0.02
CA GLY A 277 -8.79 23.51 -0.34
C GLY A 277 -10.22 22.96 -0.29
N LEU A 278 -10.42 21.76 0.25
CA LEU A 278 -11.74 21.23 0.58
C LEU A 278 -12.23 21.86 1.88
N SER A 279 -13.25 22.71 1.78
CA SER A 279 -13.91 23.38 2.91
C SER A 279 -15.18 22.64 3.31
#